data_9e33fd453df39442aec05513a24915e7
#
_entry.id   9e33fd453df39442aec05513a24915e7
#
_cell.length_a   1.000
_cell.length_b   1.000
_cell.length_c   1.000
_cell.angle_alpha   90.00
_cell.angle_beta   90.00
_cell.angle_gamma   90.00
#
_symmetry.space_group_name_H-M   'P 1'
#
loop_
_entity.id
_entity.type
_entity.pdbx_description
1 polymer ?
#
loop_
_entity_poly.entity_id
_entity_poly.type
_entity_poly.pdbx_seq_one_letter_code
_entity_poly.pdbx_strand_id
1 'polypeptide(L)'
;CGGVTAANSGGGGSTHREVALLASLPPELRLIGGLAVMCRVGTPHRATVDLDALARGLDRYHDAIARLALTSVGGGQYTFEGDLDLDVIDVAGVGADDLLVDLAALGEPGTGLTDLELNVVAHTWAHDAATTLDIAAADDETGEVLVRAEGRLVATTAGLIAMKATTVSLRASSKPEKRASDLYDLGRLLVDGGLRSGELTDLPPVLAAAVAARLHGWFVDPRGRDRTFRDVRRFDEPRLDLDDAAEAVADAFA
;
A
#
# COMPACT_ATOMS: atom_id res chain seq x y z
N CYS A 1 6.97 -13.48 15.96
CA CYS A 1 6.76 -13.70 14.51
C CYS A 1 5.33 -14.16 14.33
N GLY A 2 4.45 -13.24 13.92
CA GLY A 2 3.05 -13.55 13.63
C GLY A 2 2.90 -13.73 12.12
N GLY A 3 2.57 -14.94 11.66
CA GLY A 3 2.16 -15.18 10.29
C GLY A 3 0.79 -14.56 10.04
N VAL A 4 0.66 -13.78 8.97
CA VAL A 4 -0.63 -13.28 8.53
C VAL A 4 -1.18 -14.24 7.50
N THR A 5 -2.39 -14.77 7.74
CA THR A 5 -3.07 -15.65 6.80
C THR A 5 -4.00 -14.79 5.93
N ALA A 6 -3.69 -14.69 4.64
CA ALA A 6 -4.61 -14.11 3.68
C ALA A 6 -5.51 -15.25 3.16
N ALA A 7 -6.78 -15.25 3.54
CA ALA A 7 -7.74 -16.25 3.08
C ALA A 7 -8.16 -15.98 1.64
N ASN A 8 -8.39 -17.04 0.88
CA ASN A 8 -8.94 -16.95 -0.47
C ASN A 8 -10.47 -17.08 -0.37
N SER A 9 -11.22 -16.04 -0.73
CA SER A 9 -12.68 -16.11 -0.75
C SER A 9 -13.14 -17.08 -1.86
N GLY A 10 -13.82 -18.14 -1.46
CA GLY A 10 -14.19 -19.29 -2.27
C GLY A 10 -14.64 -19.00 -3.70
N GLY A 11 -14.08 -19.72 -4.66
CA GLY A 11 -14.56 -19.75 -6.04
C GLY A 11 -13.88 -18.79 -7.01
N GLY A 12 -12.55 -18.73 -7.05
CA GLY A 12 -11.80 -18.10 -8.13
C GLY A 12 -10.95 -16.88 -7.73
N GLY A 13 -10.72 -16.67 -6.45
CA GLY A 13 -9.83 -15.61 -5.98
C GLY A 13 -8.40 -15.82 -6.44
N SER A 14 -7.70 -14.73 -6.82
CA SER A 14 -6.32 -14.75 -7.29
C SER A 14 -5.30 -14.84 -6.15
N THR A 15 -5.71 -14.63 -4.90
CA THR A 15 -4.81 -14.44 -3.74
C THR A 15 -3.76 -15.56 -3.61
N HIS A 16 -4.13 -16.83 -3.81
CA HIS A 16 -3.15 -17.91 -3.74
C HIS A 16 -2.10 -17.83 -4.87
N ARG A 17 -2.47 -17.35 -6.06
CA ARG A 17 -1.55 -17.14 -7.18
C ARG A 17 -0.63 -15.96 -6.91
N GLU A 18 -1.16 -14.87 -6.34
CA GLU A 18 -0.38 -13.70 -5.93
C GLU A 18 0.67 -14.09 -4.88
N VAL A 19 0.28 -14.89 -3.87
CA VAL A 19 1.22 -15.40 -2.85
C VAL A 19 2.24 -16.36 -3.45
N ALA A 20 1.84 -17.22 -4.40
CA ALA A 20 2.75 -18.11 -5.12
C ALA A 20 3.76 -17.34 -5.98
N LEU A 21 3.30 -16.32 -6.70
CA LEU A 21 4.18 -15.42 -7.44
C LEU A 21 5.14 -14.70 -6.49
N LEU A 22 4.62 -14.10 -5.42
CA LEU A 22 5.42 -13.42 -4.41
C LEU A 22 6.52 -14.32 -3.84
N ALA A 23 6.23 -15.61 -3.60
CA ALA A 23 7.21 -16.58 -3.10
C ALA A 23 8.37 -16.81 -4.08
N SER A 24 8.16 -16.64 -5.39
CA SER A 24 9.17 -16.84 -6.44
C SER A 24 9.93 -15.57 -6.83
N LEU A 25 9.44 -14.39 -6.43
CA LEU A 25 10.08 -13.10 -6.72
C LEU A 25 11.33 -12.88 -5.84
N PRO A 26 12.26 -12.00 -6.24
CA PRO A 26 13.39 -11.59 -5.39
C PRO A 26 12.91 -11.14 -4.00
N PRO A 27 13.52 -11.65 -2.91
CA PRO A 27 13.08 -11.38 -1.54
C PRO A 27 13.30 -9.92 -1.12
N GLU A 28 14.13 -9.19 -1.83
CA GLU A 28 14.41 -7.76 -1.59
C GLU A 28 13.32 -6.83 -2.08
N LEU A 29 12.36 -7.30 -2.89
CA LEU A 29 11.20 -6.50 -3.26
C LEU A 29 10.30 -6.28 -2.04
N ARG A 30 9.75 -5.08 -1.89
CA ARG A 30 8.83 -4.73 -0.80
C ARG A 30 7.41 -4.78 -1.32
N LEU A 31 6.62 -5.70 -0.78
CA LEU A 31 5.21 -5.82 -1.10
C LEU A 31 4.45 -4.56 -0.68
N ILE A 32 3.64 -4.03 -1.59
CA ILE A 32 2.70 -2.92 -1.38
C ILE A 32 1.33 -3.27 -2.00
N GLY A 33 0.48 -2.30 -2.23
CA GLY A 33 -0.80 -2.50 -2.91
C GLY A 33 -1.84 -3.27 -2.08
N GLY A 34 -2.79 -3.90 -2.77
CA GLY A 34 -3.92 -4.56 -2.14
C GLY A 34 -3.55 -5.75 -1.26
N LEU A 35 -2.62 -6.59 -1.71
CA LEU A 35 -2.16 -7.74 -0.93
C LEU A 35 -1.44 -7.30 0.36
N ALA A 36 -0.61 -6.24 0.30
CA ALA A 36 0.04 -5.69 1.49
C ALA A 36 -0.98 -5.14 2.50
N VAL A 37 -2.02 -4.43 2.02
CA VAL A 37 -3.12 -3.97 2.88
C VAL A 37 -3.81 -5.14 3.56
N MET A 38 -4.16 -6.19 2.80
CA MET A 38 -4.76 -7.41 3.33
C MET A 38 -3.89 -8.05 4.42
N CYS A 39 -2.58 -8.12 4.20
CA CYS A 39 -1.63 -8.65 5.19
C CYS A 39 -1.58 -7.82 6.48
N ARG A 40 -1.72 -6.50 6.41
CA ARG A 40 -1.68 -5.60 7.57
C ARG A 40 -3.02 -5.55 8.31
N VAL A 41 -4.13 -5.59 7.59
CA VAL A 41 -5.49 -5.65 8.18
C VAL A 41 -5.78 -7.04 8.77
N GLY A 42 -5.12 -8.08 8.28
CA GLY A 42 -5.27 -9.45 8.81
C GLY A 42 -6.50 -10.21 8.30
N THR A 43 -7.31 -9.58 7.47
CA THR A 43 -8.50 -10.19 6.87
C THR A 43 -8.63 -9.79 5.40
N PRO A 44 -9.12 -10.67 4.53
CA PRO A 44 -9.54 -10.28 3.19
C PRO A 44 -10.61 -9.19 3.27
N HIS A 45 -10.46 -8.11 2.52
CA HIS A 45 -11.40 -6.99 2.57
C HIS A 45 -11.87 -6.54 1.20
N ARG A 46 -11.19 -6.91 0.14
CA ARG A 46 -11.60 -6.77 -1.27
C ARG A 46 -10.75 -7.67 -2.16
N ALA A 47 -11.28 -8.00 -3.32
CA ALA A 47 -10.48 -8.70 -4.34
C ALA A 47 -9.32 -7.81 -4.81
N THR A 48 -8.15 -8.40 -4.96
CA THR A 48 -6.99 -7.83 -5.66
C THR A 48 -6.64 -8.72 -6.83
N VAL A 49 -6.18 -8.16 -7.91
CA VAL A 49 -5.82 -8.87 -9.14
C VAL A 49 -4.40 -8.54 -9.59
N ASP A 50 -3.80 -7.53 -8.97
CA ASP A 50 -2.48 -7.02 -9.30
C ASP A 50 -1.57 -7.19 -8.08
N LEU A 51 -0.33 -7.56 -8.32
CA LEU A 51 0.73 -7.54 -7.30
C LEU A 51 1.54 -6.26 -7.49
N ASP A 52 1.67 -5.48 -6.44
CA ASP A 52 2.45 -4.25 -6.45
C ASP A 52 3.67 -4.38 -5.53
N ALA A 53 4.82 -3.90 -5.98
CA ALA A 53 6.05 -3.92 -5.18
C ALA A 53 6.87 -2.64 -5.34
N LEU A 54 7.74 -2.38 -4.35
CA LEU A 54 8.77 -1.36 -4.44
C LEU A 54 10.14 -2.02 -4.61
N ALA A 55 10.98 -1.39 -5.42
CA ALA A 55 12.39 -1.75 -5.55
C ALA A 55 13.24 -0.48 -5.45
N ARG A 56 14.48 -0.61 -4.96
CA ARG A 56 15.50 0.42 -5.11
C ARG A 56 16.56 -0.09 -6.09
N GLY A 57 16.59 0.54 -7.27
CA GLY A 57 17.40 0.08 -8.40
C GLY A 57 16.78 -1.13 -9.07
N LEU A 58 15.61 -0.94 -9.69
CA LEU A 58 14.82 -1.97 -10.38
C LEU A 58 15.64 -2.78 -11.38
N ASP A 59 16.60 -2.17 -12.06
CA ASP A 59 17.49 -2.84 -13.04
C ASP A 59 18.20 -4.08 -12.46
N ARG A 60 18.47 -4.09 -11.15
CA ARG A 60 19.10 -5.24 -10.47
C ARG A 60 18.22 -6.49 -10.45
N TYR A 61 16.91 -6.30 -10.52
CA TYR A 61 15.91 -7.37 -10.39
C TYR A 61 15.27 -7.72 -11.73
N HIS A 62 15.41 -6.86 -12.73
CA HIS A 62 14.75 -6.98 -14.03
C HIS A 62 14.92 -8.38 -14.65
N ASP A 63 16.16 -8.86 -14.79
CA ASP A 63 16.43 -10.18 -15.38
C ASP A 63 15.86 -11.35 -14.59
N ALA A 64 15.80 -11.22 -13.26
CA ALA A 64 15.24 -12.26 -12.39
C ALA A 64 13.71 -12.32 -12.54
N ILE A 65 13.04 -11.17 -12.60
CA ILE A 65 11.59 -11.06 -12.77
C ILE A 65 11.20 -11.46 -14.20
N ALA A 66 11.91 -10.95 -15.21
CA ALA A 66 11.62 -11.21 -16.62
C ALA A 66 11.72 -12.70 -17.01
N ARG A 67 12.58 -13.47 -16.31
CA ARG A 67 12.65 -14.94 -16.52
C ARG A 67 11.41 -15.69 -16.04
N LEU A 68 10.65 -15.13 -15.13
CA LEU A 68 9.42 -15.71 -14.59
C LEU A 68 8.18 -15.21 -15.35
N ALA A 69 8.27 -14.02 -15.94
CA ALA A 69 7.16 -13.35 -16.61
C ALA A 69 6.94 -13.89 -18.04
N LEU A 70 5.67 -13.86 -18.51
CA LEU A 70 5.32 -14.09 -19.90
C LEU A 70 5.70 -12.89 -20.79
N THR A 71 5.44 -11.69 -20.28
CA THR A 71 5.76 -10.44 -20.98
C THR A 71 6.30 -9.38 -20.00
N SER A 72 7.13 -8.49 -20.53
CA SER A 72 7.58 -7.26 -19.85
C SER A 72 7.43 -6.11 -20.83
N VAL A 73 6.66 -5.09 -20.45
CA VAL A 73 6.42 -3.89 -21.28
C VAL A 73 7.32 -2.72 -20.92
N GLY A 74 8.26 -2.92 -19.99
CA GLY A 74 9.13 -1.88 -19.45
C GLY A 74 8.49 -1.10 -18.31
N GLY A 75 9.26 -0.18 -17.70
CA GLY A 75 8.77 0.66 -16.61
C GLY A 75 8.33 -0.11 -15.34
N GLY A 76 8.82 -1.34 -15.15
CA GLY A 76 8.49 -2.15 -13.98
C GLY A 76 7.21 -2.98 -14.13
N GLN A 77 6.62 -3.06 -15.32
CA GLN A 77 5.38 -3.81 -15.56
C GLN A 77 5.66 -5.19 -16.17
N TYR A 78 5.10 -6.23 -15.55
CA TYR A 78 5.27 -7.62 -15.95
C TYR A 78 3.95 -8.36 -15.87
N THR A 79 3.68 -9.25 -16.83
CA THR A 79 2.50 -10.13 -16.84
C THR A 79 2.93 -11.58 -16.70
N PHE A 80 2.23 -12.35 -15.89
CA PHE A 80 2.49 -13.76 -15.60
C PHE A 80 1.32 -14.65 -16.05
N GLU A 81 1.46 -15.96 -15.90
CA GLU A 81 0.40 -16.91 -16.23
C GLU A 81 -0.88 -16.62 -15.41
N GLY A 82 -2.02 -16.75 -16.08
CA GLY A 82 -3.36 -16.56 -15.50
C GLY A 82 -3.73 -15.09 -15.32
N ASP A 83 -3.23 -14.22 -16.20
CA ASP A 83 -3.52 -12.76 -16.22
C ASP A 83 -3.18 -12.06 -14.91
N LEU A 84 -2.10 -12.50 -14.26
CA LEU A 84 -1.58 -11.88 -13.05
C LEU A 84 -0.53 -10.85 -13.45
N ASP A 85 -0.77 -9.60 -13.07
CA ASP A 85 0.15 -8.49 -13.31
C ASP A 85 0.99 -8.18 -12.06
N LEU A 86 2.24 -7.78 -12.29
CA LEU A 86 3.15 -7.22 -11.30
C LEU A 86 3.58 -5.83 -11.73
N ASP A 87 3.29 -4.84 -10.89
CA ASP A 87 3.81 -3.49 -11.02
C ASP A 87 4.91 -3.25 -9.99
N VAL A 88 6.14 -3.03 -10.46
CA VAL A 88 7.29 -2.68 -9.59
C VAL A 88 7.62 -1.21 -9.76
N ILE A 89 7.46 -0.45 -8.69
CA ILE A 89 7.81 0.98 -8.64
C ILE A 89 9.25 1.11 -8.16
N ASP A 90 10.10 1.73 -8.98
CA ASP A 90 11.47 2.06 -8.58
C ASP A 90 11.46 3.33 -7.72
N VAL A 91 11.94 3.21 -6.47
CA VAL A 91 12.01 4.33 -5.53
C VAL A 91 13.34 5.08 -5.67
N ALA A 92 13.47 6.23 -5.00
CA ALA A 92 14.71 7.01 -5.01
C ALA A 92 15.93 6.15 -4.63
N GLY A 93 17.07 6.41 -5.29
CA GLY A 93 18.32 5.70 -5.04
C GLY A 93 18.92 5.96 -3.65
N VAL A 94 18.39 6.94 -2.93
CA VAL A 94 18.77 7.37 -1.57
C VAL A 94 17.64 7.10 -0.58
N GLY A 95 17.90 7.19 0.72
CA GLY A 95 16.88 7.11 1.77
C GLY A 95 15.94 8.31 1.77
N ALA A 96 14.78 8.17 2.46
CA ALA A 96 13.76 9.22 2.48
C ALA A 96 14.28 10.55 3.08
N ASP A 97 15.11 10.50 4.12
CA ASP A 97 15.68 11.69 4.75
C ASP A 97 16.67 12.41 3.82
N ASP A 98 17.55 11.66 3.15
CA ASP A 98 18.49 12.22 2.16
C ASP A 98 17.74 12.81 0.97
N LEU A 99 16.69 12.12 0.50
CA LEU A 99 15.82 12.62 -0.56
C LEU A 99 15.17 13.96 -0.19
N LEU A 100 14.72 14.12 1.04
CA LEU A 100 14.14 15.38 1.53
C LEU A 100 15.17 16.50 1.54
N VAL A 101 16.42 16.22 1.91
CA VAL A 101 17.53 17.20 1.84
C VAL A 101 17.78 17.62 0.40
N ASP A 102 17.83 16.65 -0.53
CA ASP A 102 18.04 16.92 -1.95
C ASP A 102 16.90 17.76 -2.55
N LEU A 103 15.64 17.40 -2.26
CA LEU A 103 14.48 18.16 -2.73
C LEU A 103 14.44 19.58 -2.17
N ALA A 104 14.79 19.77 -0.89
CA ALA A 104 14.88 21.09 -0.28
C ALA A 104 15.99 21.96 -0.91
N ALA A 105 17.08 21.34 -1.34
CA ALA A 105 18.18 22.04 -2.03
C ALA A 105 17.82 22.44 -3.48
N LEU A 106 16.92 21.71 -4.13
CA LEU A 106 16.48 21.97 -5.50
C LEU A 106 15.29 22.93 -5.57
N GLY A 107 14.49 23.01 -4.50
CA GLY A 107 13.29 23.86 -4.42
C GLY A 107 13.60 25.34 -4.24
N GLU A 108 12.62 26.19 -4.57
CA GLU A 108 12.71 27.62 -4.24
C GLU A 108 12.54 27.84 -2.73
N PRO A 109 13.33 28.75 -2.11
CA PRO A 109 13.22 29.04 -0.68
C PRO A 109 11.78 29.43 -0.28
N GLY A 110 11.22 28.70 0.68
CA GLY A 110 9.87 28.96 1.22
C GLY A 110 8.72 28.28 0.45
N THR A 111 9.01 27.52 -0.60
CA THR A 111 7.99 26.66 -1.23
C THR A 111 7.97 25.29 -0.54
N GLY A 112 6.75 24.76 -0.28
CA GLY A 112 6.58 23.39 0.20
C GLY A 112 6.78 22.38 -0.94
N LEU A 113 6.89 21.09 -0.58
CA LEU A 113 6.92 20.01 -1.57
C LEU A 113 5.60 19.92 -2.35
N THR A 114 5.72 19.63 -3.63
CA THR A 114 4.57 19.33 -4.49
C THR A 114 3.94 17.97 -4.11
N ASP A 115 2.72 17.73 -4.56
CA ASP A 115 2.03 16.44 -4.37
C ASP A 115 2.83 15.27 -4.97
N LEU A 116 3.52 15.49 -6.09
CA LEU A 116 4.36 14.47 -6.72
C LEU A 116 5.62 14.17 -5.88
N GLU A 117 6.31 15.19 -5.39
CA GLU A 117 7.49 15.03 -4.53
C GLU A 117 7.11 14.32 -3.21
N LEU A 118 5.99 14.72 -2.59
CA LEU A 118 5.47 14.03 -1.40
C LEU A 118 5.15 12.56 -1.69
N ASN A 119 4.63 12.25 -2.88
CA ASN A 119 4.37 10.87 -3.28
C ASN A 119 5.67 10.07 -3.43
N VAL A 120 6.70 10.63 -4.04
CA VAL A 120 8.02 9.96 -4.16
C VAL A 120 8.64 9.74 -2.78
N VAL A 121 8.59 10.73 -1.88
CA VAL A 121 9.08 10.61 -0.50
C VAL A 121 8.31 9.50 0.25
N ALA A 122 6.98 9.45 0.12
CA ALA A 122 6.15 8.44 0.78
C ALA A 122 6.51 7.01 0.32
N HIS A 123 6.72 6.80 -0.98
CA HIS A 123 7.13 5.50 -1.52
C HIS A 123 8.53 5.11 -1.05
N THR A 124 9.47 6.06 -1.04
CA THR A 124 10.84 5.85 -0.56
C THR A 124 10.84 5.50 0.93
N TRP A 125 10.08 6.22 1.75
CA TRP A 125 9.96 5.93 3.18
C TRP A 125 9.31 4.56 3.43
N ALA A 126 8.23 4.23 2.72
CA ALA A 126 7.58 2.93 2.85
C ALA A 126 8.50 1.76 2.47
N HIS A 127 9.38 1.95 1.49
CA HIS A 127 10.43 1.00 1.14
C HIS A 127 11.43 0.82 2.30
N ASP A 128 11.88 1.91 2.92
CA ASP A 128 12.91 1.88 3.98
C ASP A 128 12.37 1.30 5.29
N ALA A 129 11.10 1.62 5.60
CA ALA A 129 10.42 1.16 6.83
C ALA A 129 9.78 -0.23 6.71
N ALA A 130 9.93 -0.93 5.57
CA ALA A 130 9.32 -2.25 5.37
C ALA A 130 9.78 -3.27 6.40
N THR A 131 8.89 -4.15 6.83
CA THR A 131 9.17 -5.20 7.82
C THR A 131 8.88 -6.59 7.25
N THR A 132 9.56 -7.60 7.80
CA THR A 132 9.40 -8.99 7.37
C THR A 132 8.10 -9.59 7.89
N LEU A 133 7.36 -10.26 6.99
CA LEU A 133 6.19 -11.09 7.31
C LEU A 133 6.27 -12.45 6.62
N ASP A 134 5.69 -13.45 7.26
CA ASP A 134 5.36 -14.72 6.64
C ASP A 134 3.90 -14.65 6.15
N ILE A 135 3.70 -14.86 4.86
CA ILE A 135 2.39 -14.73 4.21
C ILE A 135 1.93 -16.11 3.77
N ALA A 136 0.68 -16.46 4.06
CA ALA A 136 0.09 -17.71 3.62
C ALA A 136 -1.30 -17.44 3.02
N ALA A 137 -1.60 -18.11 1.91
CA ALA A 137 -2.96 -18.20 1.41
C ALA A 137 -3.53 -19.56 1.81
N ALA A 138 -4.74 -19.55 2.38
CA ALA A 138 -5.46 -20.73 2.79
C ALA A 138 -6.79 -20.84 2.04
N ASP A 139 -7.27 -22.05 1.91
CA ASP A 139 -8.62 -22.33 1.41
C ASP A 139 -9.66 -21.89 2.43
N ASP A 140 -10.67 -21.14 2.01
CA ASP A 140 -11.66 -20.54 2.90
C ASP A 140 -12.61 -21.57 3.53
N GLU A 141 -12.85 -22.70 2.85
CA GLU A 141 -13.78 -23.72 3.33
C GLU A 141 -13.10 -24.67 4.31
N THR A 142 -11.85 -25.06 3.99
CA THR A 142 -11.13 -26.09 4.75
C THR A 142 -10.12 -25.52 5.72
N GLY A 143 -9.68 -24.25 5.53
CA GLY A 143 -8.60 -23.64 6.28
C GLY A 143 -7.21 -24.23 5.92
N GLU A 144 -7.13 -25.11 4.93
CA GLU A 144 -5.86 -25.71 4.50
C GLU A 144 -4.97 -24.64 3.85
N VAL A 145 -3.69 -24.59 4.25
CA VAL A 145 -2.73 -23.67 3.64
C VAL A 145 -2.34 -24.20 2.27
N LEU A 146 -2.70 -23.44 1.24
CA LEU A 146 -2.42 -23.75 -0.16
C LEU A 146 -1.00 -23.36 -0.57
N VAL A 147 -0.52 -22.22 -0.08
CA VAL A 147 0.80 -21.68 -0.45
C VAL A 147 1.34 -20.76 0.65
N ARG A 148 2.68 -20.66 0.74
CA ARG A 148 3.40 -19.76 1.65
C ARG A 148 4.45 -18.95 0.92
N ALA A 149 4.64 -17.70 1.35
CA ALA A 149 5.75 -16.84 1.00
C ALA A 149 6.39 -16.35 2.31
N GLU A 150 7.47 -17.01 2.71
CA GLU A 150 8.14 -16.75 4.00
C GLU A 150 9.16 -15.63 3.88
N GLY A 151 9.35 -14.88 4.98
CA GLY A 151 10.38 -13.86 5.10
C GLY A 151 10.25 -12.69 4.13
N ARG A 152 9.02 -12.37 3.68
CA ARG A 152 8.79 -11.31 2.67
C ARG A 152 8.78 -9.93 3.31
N LEU A 153 9.45 -8.98 2.67
CA LEU A 153 9.41 -7.59 3.07
C LEU A 153 8.07 -6.97 2.64
N VAL A 154 7.35 -6.40 3.60
CA VAL A 154 6.03 -5.78 3.39
C VAL A 154 6.06 -4.37 3.97
N ALA A 155 5.57 -3.38 3.23
CA ALA A 155 5.44 -2.02 3.74
C ALA A 155 4.65 -2.02 5.07
N THR A 156 5.07 -1.20 6.03
CA THR A 156 4.35 -1.04 7.30
C THR A 156 2.97 -0.42 7.09
N THR A 157 2.09 -0.54 8.07
CA THR A 157 0.78 0.13 8.04
C THR A 157 0.93 1.62 7.83
N ALA A 158 1.84 2.28 8.55
CA ALA A 158 2.15 3.71 8.37
C ALA A 158 2.68 4.01 6.95
N GLY A 159 3.54 3.15 6.39
CA GLY A 159 4.04 3.28 5.02
C GLY A 159 2.93 3.19 3.97
N LEU A 160 2.04 2.21 4.09
CA LEU A 160 0.89 2.06 3.20
C LEU A 160 -0.07 3.26 3.29
N ILE A 161 -0.32 3.77 4.49
CA ILE A 161 -1.14 4.97 4.69
C ILE A 161 -0.48 6.18 4.02
N ALA A 162 0.80 6.43 4.23
CA ALA A 162 1.51 7.55 3.63
C ALA A 162 1.49 7.50 2.10
N MET A 163 1.77 6.32 1.51
CA MET A 163 1.71 6.10 0.07
C MET A 163 0.31 6.35 -0.49
N LYS A 164 -0.73 5.74 0.09
CA LYS A 164 -2.09 5.88 -0.39
C LYS A 164 -2.62 7.31 -0.20
N ALA A 165 -2.32 7.96 0.92
CA ALA A 165 -2.71 9.35 1.16
C ALA A 165 -2.12 10.31 0.13
N THR A 166 -0.89 10.10 -0.33
CA THR A 166 -0.28 10.91 -1.38
C THR A 166 -0.79 10.54 -2.77
N THR A 167 -1.04 9.25 -3.04
CA THR A 167 -1.52 8.75 -4.33
C THR A 167 -2.97 9.17 -4.63
N VAL A 168 -3.87 9.13 -3.62
CA VAL A 168 -5.28 9.53 -3.78
C VAL A 168 -5.40 10.96 -4.29
N SER A 169 -4.56 11.88 -3.81
CA SER A 169 -4.54 13.28 -4.27
C SER A 169 -4.18 13.40 -5.74
N LEU A 170 -3.27 12.58 -6.25
CA LEU A 170 -2.84 12.58 -7.65
C LEU A 170 -3.87 11.93 -8.60
N ARG A 171 -4.70 10.99 -8.10
CA ARG A 171 -5.69 10.25 -8.90
C ARG A 171 -7.06 10.92 -8.99
N ALA A 172 -7.27 12.04 -8.33
CA ALA A 172 -8.61 12.55 -7.98
C ALA A 172 -9.62 12.75 -9.13
N SER A 173 -9.19 12.93 -10.38
CA SER A 173 -10.11 13.19 -11.50
C SER A 173 -10.11 12.12 -12.59
N SER A 174 -9.02 11.37 -12.76
CA SER A 174 -8.84 10.50 -13.92
C SER A 174 -9.23 9.03 -13.70
N LYS A 175 -9.25 8.57 -12.44
CA LYS A 175 -9.52 7.16 -12.08
C LYS A 175 -10.39 7.06 -10.81
N PRO A 176 -11.69 7.41 -10.87
CA PRO A 176 -12.56 7.48 -9.68
C PRO A 176 -12.71 6.13 -8.95
N GLU A 177 -12.64 5.02 -9.69
CA GLU A 177 -12.72 3.67 -9.11
C GLU A 177 -11.49 3.33 -8.28
N LYS A 178 -10.29 3.62 -8.81
CA LYS A 178 -9.04 3.42 -8.06
C LYS A 178 -8.95 4.36 -6.85
N ARG A 179 -9.46 5.59 -6.96
CA ARG A 179 -9.58 6.51 -5.83
C ARG A 179 -10.44 5.94 -4.72
N ALA A 180 -11.59 5.37 -5.07
CA ALA A 180 -12.49 4.81 -4.07
C ALA A 180 -11.90 3.57 -3.36
N SER A 181 -11.21 2.68 -4.10
CA SER A 181 -10.51 1.55 -3.47
C SER A 181 -9.37 2.00 -2.58
N ASP A 182 -8.61 3.03 -2.97
CA ASP A 182 -7.54 3.58 -2.13
C ASP A 182 -8.09 4.24 -0.84
N LEU A 183 -9.23 4.95 -0.91
CA LEU A 183 -9.90 5.50 0.28
C LEU A 183 -10.45 4.41 1.21
N TYR A 184 -10.99 3.34 0.64
CA TYR A 184 -11.45 2.19 1.41
C TYR A 184 -10.28 1.50 2.11
N ASP A 185 -9.19 1.23 1.38
CA ASP A 185 -7.97 0.66 1.94
C ASP A 185 -7.38 1.53 3.08
N LEU A 186 -7.37 2.87 2.89
CA LEU A 186 -6.92 3.82 3.93
C LEU A 186 -7.77 3.70 5.20
N GLY A 187 -9.10 3.68 5.05
CA GLY A 187 -9.99 3.52 6.19
C GLY A 187 -9.77 2.19 6.92
N ARG A 188 -9.58 1.09 6.18
CA ARG A 188 -9.30 -0.22 6.76
C ARG A 188 -7.94 -0.27 7.47
N LEU A 189 -6.90 0.35 6.89
CA LEU A 189 -5.58 0.45 7.52
C LEU A 189 -5.63 1.26 8.81
N LEU A 190 -6.42 2.33 8.86
CA LEU A 190 -6.59 3.16 10.05
C LEU A 190 -7.29 2.37 11.17
N VAL A 191 -8.38 1.67 10.84
CA VAL A 191 -9.22 0.99 11.84
C VAL A 191 -8.64 -0.37 12.25
N ASP A 192 -8.19 -1.18 11.27
CA ASP A 192 -7.83 -2.57 11.49
C ASP A 192 -6.34 -2.88 11.27
N GLY A 193 -5.57 -1.91 10.79
CA GLY A 193 -4.16 -2.12 10.43
C GLY A 193 -3.20 -2.19 11.61
N GLY A 194 -3.69 -2.17 12.85
CA GLY A 194 -2.89 -2.32 14.07
C GLY A 194 -1.93 -1.15 14.32
N LEU A 195 -2.31 0.06 13.90
CA LEU A 195 -1.54 1.28 14.22
C LEU A 195 -1.48 1.50 15.73
N ARG A 196 -0.30 1.88 16.21
CA ARG A 196 -0.15 2.40 17.58
C ARG A 196 -0.50 3.89 17.60
N SER A 197 -0.99 4.36 18.76
CA SER A 197 -1.17 5.81 18.98
C SER A 197 0.12 6.56 18.63
N GLY A 198 -0.02 7.63 17.86
CA GLY A 198 1.11 8.47 17.42
C GLY A 198 2.03 7.87 16.36
N GLU A 199 1.77 6.66 15.83
CA GLU A 199 2.69 6.00 14.88
C GLU A 199 2.91 6.80 13.59
N LEU A 200 1.95 7.58 13.14
CA LEU A 200 2.11 8.43 11.97
C LEU A 200 2.99 9.68 12.23
N THR A 201 3.32 9.98 13.49
CA THR A 201 4.30 11.02 13.81
C THR A 201 5.75 10.58 13.57
N ASP A 202 6.00 9.25 13.39
CA ASP A 202 7.31 8.71 13.01
C ASP A 202 7.66 9.00 11.53
N LEU A 203 6.69 9.45 10.73
CA LEU A 203 6.94 9.91 9.36
C LEU A 203 7.80 11.19 9.39
N PRO A 204 8.58 11.45 8.32
CA PRO A 204 9.24 12.75 8.18
C PRO A 204 8.25 13.90 8.39
N PRO A 205 8.59 14.97 9.14
CA PRO A 205 7.61 15.97 9.58
C PRO A 205 6.76 16.58 8.46
N VAL A 206 7.37 16.86 7.31
CA VAL A 206 6.65 17.42 6.15
C VAL A 206 5.66 16.42 5.57
N LEU A 207 6.01 15.14 5.54
CA LEU A 207 5.14 14.06 5.08
C LEU A 207 4.02 13.80 6.10
N ALA A 208 4.34 13.74 7.40
CA ALA A 208 3.36 13.59 8.48
C ALA A 208 2.28 14.67 8.41
N ALA A 209 2.69 15.95 8.30
CA ALA A 209 1.77 17.07 8.17
C ALA A 209 0.86 16.96 6.93
N ALA A 210 1.43 16.57 5.79
CA ALA A 210 0.68 16.39 4.56
C ALA A 210 -0.31 15.22 4.63
N VAL A 211 0.09 14.11 5.24
CA VAL A 211 -0.77 12.92 5.47
C VAL A 211 -1.89 13.27 6.44
N ALA A 212 -1.58 13.92 7.57
CA ALA A 212 -2.57 14.36 8.55
C ALA A 212 -3.66 15.26 7.92
N ALA A 213 -3.25 16.28 7.15
CA ALA A 213 -4.18 17.18 6.48
C ALA A 213 -5.12 16.45 5.52
N ARG A 214 -4.61 15.46 4.77
CA ARG A 214 -5.40 14.67 3.81
C ARG A 214 -6.36 13.73 4.52
N LEU A 215 -5.90 12.98 5.51
CA LEU A 215 -6.74 12.07 6.28
C LEU A 215 -7.85 12.83 7.00
N HIS A 216 -7.52 13.97 7.64
CA HIS A 216 -8.50 14.85 8.25
C HIS A 216 -9.53 15.31 7.21
N GLY A 217 -9.07 15.77 6.04
CA GLY A 217 -9.94 16.22 4.96
C GLY A 217 -10.89 15.13 4.42
N TRP A 218 -10.53 13.85 4.48
CA TRP A 218 -11.37 12.77 3.95
C TRP A 218 -12.24 12.09 4.99
N PHE A 219 -11.76 11.95 6.23
CA PHE A 219 -12.44 11.15 7.26
C PHE A 219 -13.03 11.98 8.39
N VAL A 220 -12.55 13.22 8.60
CA VAL A 220 -12.97 14.06 9.73
C VAL A 220 -13.79 15.27 9.25
N ASP A 221 -13.32 16.03 8.24
CA ASP A 221 -14.07 17.18 7.69
C ASP A 221 -15.43 16.72 7.15
N PRO A 222 -16.55 17.34 7.57
CA PRO A 222 -17.89 16.87 7.20
C PRO A 222 -18.12 16.74 5.70
N ARG A 223 -17.64 17.71 4.89
CA ARG A 223 -17.83 17.69 3.44
C ARG A 223 -16.97 16.62 2.75
N GLY A 224 -15.74 16.47 3.22
CA GLY A 224 -14.84 15.46 2.72
C GLY A 224 -15.32 14.07 3.09
N ARG A 225 -15.79 13.89 4.31
CA ARG A 225 -16.37 12.64 4.82
C ARG A 225 -17.61 12.21 4.04
N ASP A 226 -18.54 13.13 3.73
CA ASP A 226 -19.70 12.84 2.89
C ASP A 226 -19.31 12.37 1.49
N ARG A 227 -18.22 12.91 0.94
CA ARG A 227 -17.71 12.49 -0.36
C ARG A 227 -17.08 11.10 -0.26
N THR A 228 -16.23 10.88 0.75
CA THR A 228 -15.60 9.58 1.02
C THR A 228 -16.66 8.50 1.21
N PHE A 229 -17.73 8.76 1.98
CA PHE A 229 -18.82 7.82 2.14
C PHE A 229 -19.44 7.39 0.80
N ARG A 230 -19.69 8.34 -0.10
CA ARG A 230 -20.23 8.01 -1.44
C ARG A 230 -19.27 7.18 -2.29
N ASP A 231 -17.97 7.42 -2.14
CA ASP A 231 -16.94 6.66 -2.88
C ASP A 231 -16.81 5.23 -2.35
N VAL A 232 -16.77 5.04 -1.01
CA VAL A 232 -16.49 3.74 -0.39
C VAL A 232 -17.72 2.86 -0.18
N ARG A 233 -18.93 3.40 -0.22
CA ARG A 233 -20.20 2.66 0.04
C ARG A 233 -20.44 1.43 -0.83
N ARG A 234 -19.70 1.29 -1.94
CA ARG A 234 -19.75 0.11 -2.81
C ARG A 234 -18.97 -1.10 -2.28
N PHE A 235 -18.15 -0.89 -1.24
CA PHE A 235 -17.43 -1.94 -0.54
C PHE A 235 -18.21 -2.29 0.72
N ASP A 236 -19.07 -3.29 0.63
CA ASP A 236 -20.05 -3.60 1.67
C ASP A 236 -19.54 -4.66 2.67
N GLU A 237 -18.55 -5.47 2.30
CA GLU A 237 -18.04 -6.56 3.12
C GLU A 237 -16.50 -6.58 3.17
N PRO A 238 -15.94 -6.24 4.33
CA PRO A 238 -16.58 -5.60 5.48
C PRO A 238 -16.85 -4.11 5.23
N ARG A 239 -17.98 -3.64 5.74
CA ARG A 239 -18.32 -2.21 5.65
C ARG A 239 -17.39 -1.37 6.51
N LEU A 240 -16.86 -0.29 5.91
CA LEU A 240 -16.06 0.68 6.64
C LEU A 240 -16.97 1.63 7.44
N ASP A 241 -16.77 1.69 8.77
CA ASP A 241 -17.35 2.74 9.60
C ASP A 241 -16.47 3.99 9.53
N LEU A 242 -17.08 5.13 9.18
CA LEU A 242 -16.36 6.40 9.07
C LEU A 242 -16.23 7.13 10.40
N ASP A 243 -17.00 6.76 11.45
CA ASP A 243 -16.79 7.26 12.80
C ASP A 243 -15.54 6.64 13.39
N ASP A 244 -15.38 5.32 13.26
CA ASP A 244 -14.17 4.61 13.68
C ASP A 244 -12.93 5.13 12.92
N ALA A 245 -13.06 5.38 11.62
CA ALA A 245 -11.96 5.94 10.83
C ALA A 245 -11.57 7.36 11.29
N ALA A 246 -12.55 8.21 11.65
CA ALA A 246 -12.29 9.56 12.14
C ALA A 246 -11.59 9.54 13.51
N GLU A 247 -12.00 8.64 14.41
CA GLU A 247 -11.36 8.44 15.72
C GLU A 247 -9.92 7.93 15.55
N ALA A 248 -9.73 6.95 14.67
CA ALA A 248 -8.40 6.40 14.36
C ALA A 248 -7.45 7.46 13.76
N VAL A 249 -7.95 8.42 12.95
CA VAL A 249 -7.14 9.53 12.47
C VAL A 249 -6.65 10.39 13.63
N ALA A 250 -7.50 10.72 14.62
CA ALA A 250 -7.08 11.51 15.77
C ALA A 250 -6.01 10.80 16.59
N ASP A 251 -6.18 9.48 16.79
CA ASP A 251 -5.28 8.64 17.60
C ASP A 251 -3.91 8.43 16.90
N ALA A 252 -3.90 8.31 15.59
CA ALA A 252 -2.68 8.07 14.82
C ALA A 252 -1.66 9.22 14.86
N PHE A 253 -2.08 10.43 15.26
CA PHE A 253 -1.25 11.63 15.40
C PHE A 253 -1.20 12.16 16.85
N ALA A 254 -1.76 11.45 17.83
CA ALA A 254 -1.69 11.83 19.25
C ALA A 254 -0.31 11.51 19.83
#